data_3f22234db723aa27eacb902fa47dca98
#
_entry.id   3f22234db723aa27eacb902fa47dca98
#
_cell.length_a   1.000
_cell.length_b   1.000
_cell.length_c   1.000
_cell.angle_alpha   90.00
_cell.angle_beta   90.00
_cell.angle_gamma   90.00
#
_symmetry.space_group_name_H-M   'P 1'
#
loop_
_entity.id
_entity.type
_entity.pdbx_description
1 polymer ?
#
loop_
_entity_poly.entity_id
_entity_poly.type
_entity_poly.pdbx_seq_one_letter_code
_entity_poly.pdbx_strand_id
1 'polypeptide(L)'
;MTGDPIDRVRNREVWAAVNADVTDPGAAGLWEQSEVSWGLFRIPEATLGLLGDVRGLTVAELGCGTAYLSAWLARAGARPVAVDLSHHQLASAARCQDQYDLHFPLIEADAAVVPLRRAAFDLVISVYGAAPWCEPSAWVAEAARLLRPGGRLIFLTNSVLAALCVPEDEGYATDQLQRPQRSLSPVTWPGGGTEHHPGHGEWIRTLVGAGLVVDALHELHPPAGAATHADYEIVTAEWAEQWPAEDLWVAHKPA
;
A
#
# COMPACT_ATOMS: atom_id res chain seq x y z
N MET A 1 7.62 9.98 16.12
CA MET A 1 7.01 9.18 17.22
C MET A 1 6.37 7.98 16.57
N THR A 2 6.57 6.77 17.07
CA THR A 2 5.87 5.57 16.58
C THR A 2 4.38 5.74 16.90
N GLY A 3 3.48 5.37 15.97
CA GLY A 3 2.03 5.47 16.16
C GLY A 3 1.53 4.80 17.46
N ASP A 4 0.27 5.05 17.83
CA ASP A 4 -0.31 4.54 19.07
C ASP A 4 -0.18 3.00 19.12
N PRO A 5 0.38 2.41 20.19
CA PRO A 5 0.43 0.96 20.35
C PRO A 5 -0.95 0.28 20.26
N ILE A 6 -2.02 0.98 20.65
CA ILE A 6 -3.40 0.48 20.58
C ILE A 6 -3.84 0.31 19.12
N ASP A 7 -3.54 1.28 18.26
CA ASP A 7 -3.89 1.20 16.84
C ASP A 7 -3.20 0.03 16.14
N ARG A 8 -1.93 -0.23 16.49
CA ARG A 8 -1.19 -1.38 15.95
C ARG A 8 -1.82 -2.73 16.33
N VAL A 9 -2.25 -2.87 17.59
CA VAL A 9 -2.92 -4.11 18.03
C VAL A 9 -4.24 -4.28 17.29
N ARG A 10 -5.04 -3.22 17.23
CA ARG A 10 -6.33 -3.20 16.53
C ARG A 10 -6.18 -3.52 15.04
N ASN A 11 -5.26 -2.85 14.35
CA ASN A 11 -5.02 -3.11 12.92
C ASN A 11 -4.53 -4.54 12.67
N ARG A 12 -3.71 -5.10 13.56
CA ARG A 12 -3.30 -6.51 13.47
C ARG A 12 -4.49 -7.47 13.57
N GLU A 13 -5.44 -7.22 14.47
CA GLU A 13 -6.64 -8.04 14.64
C GLU A 13 -7.56 -7.93 13.41
N VAL A 14 -7.78 -6.73 12.89
CA VAL A 14 -8.54 -6.50 11.65
C VAL A 14 -7.92 -7.28 10.50
N TRP A 15 -6.61 -7.15 10.29
CA TRP A 15 -5.92 -7.85 9.20
C TRP A 15 -5.82 -9.36 9.38
N ALA A 16 -5.93 -9.87 10.60
CA ALA A 16 -6.07 -11.30 10.83
C ALA A 16 -7.44 -11.82 10.37
N ALA A 17 -8.52 -11.07 10.63
CA ALA A 17 -9.86 -11.41 10.15
C ALA A 17 -9.97 -11.28 8.63
N VAL A 18 -9.53 -10.14 8.06
CA VAL A 18 -9.51 -9.92 6.60
C VAL A 18 -8.67 -10.99 5.88
N ASN A 19 -7.59 -11.47 6.50
CA ASN A 19 -6.81 -12.55 5.92
C ASN A 19 -7.64 -13.82 5.78
N ALA A 20 -8.33 -14.25 6.83
CA ALA A 20 -9.11 -15.48 6.82
C ALA A 20 -10.24 -15.46 5.78
N ASP A 21 -10.91 -14.31 5.65
CA ASP A 21 -12.12 -14.18 4.84
C ASP A 21 -11.84 -13.80 3.37
N VAL A 22 -10.79 -13.04 3.10
CA VAL A 22 -10.56 -12.42 1.80
C VAL A 22 -9.16 -12.70 1.25
N THR A 23 -8.09 -12.30 1.96
CA THR A 23 -6.77 -12.26 1.34
C THR A 23 -6.12 -13.62 1.22
N ASP A 24 -6.36 -14.56 2.14
CA ASP A 24 -5.87 -15.94 2.03
C ASP A 24 -6.55 -16.71 0.91
N PRO A 25 -7.90 -16.71 0.79
CA PRO A 25 -8.57 -17.33 -0.36
C PRO A 25 -8.16 -16.75 -1.71
N GLY A 26 -7.92 -15.45 -1.78
CA GLY A 26 -7.52 -14.75 -3.01
C GLY A 26 -6.02 -14.83 -3.35
N ALA A 27 -5.18 -15.24 -2.42
CA ALA A 27 -3.71 -15.15 -2.55
C ALA A 27 -3.16 -15.87 -3.77
N ALA A 28 -3.56 -17.11 -4.00
CA ALA A 28 -3.08 -17.92 -5.12
C ALA A 28 -3.36 -17.25 -6.48
N GLY A 29 -4.57 -16.73 -6.67
CA GLY A 29 -4.95 -16.05 -7.91
C GLY A 29 -4.13 -14.77 -8.17
N LEU A 30 -3.77 -14.03 -7.12
CA LEU A 30 -2.89 -12.87 -7.24
C LEU A 30 -1.45 -13.29 -7.55
N TRP A 31 -0.96 -14.36 -6.92
CA TRP A 31 0.38 -14.89 -7.18
C TRP A 31 0.53 -15.47 -8.60
N GLU A 32 -0.54 -15.97 -9.22
CA GLU A 32 -0.51 -16.48 -10.59
C GLU A 32 -0.32 -15.38 -11.66
N GLN A 33 -0.66 -14.14 -11.35
CA GLN A 33 -0.52 -13.04 -12.31
C GLN A 33 0.94 -12.85 -12.72
N SER A 34 1.16 -12.68 -14.01
CA SER A 34 2.49 -12.53 -14.61
C SER A 34 2.94 -11.07 -14.68
N GLU A 35 2.01 -10.13 -14.62
CA GLU A 35 2.27 -8.71 -14.80
C GLU A 35 1.88 -7.90 -13.57
N VAL A 36 2.68 -6.88 -13.27
CA VAL A 36 2.35 -5.92 -12.22
C VAL A 36 1.16 -5.08 -12.63
N SER A 37 0.21 -4.92 -11.73
CA SER A 37 -0.90 -3.99 -11.89
C SER A 37 -1.11 -3.18 -10.61
N TRP A 38 -1.74 -2.01 -10.75
CA TRP A 38 -1.94 -1.06 -9.68
C TRP A 38 -3.41 -0.91 -9.33
N GLY A 39 -3.66 -0.90 -8.05
CA GLY A 39 -4.94 -0.48 -7.46
C GLY A 39 -6.11 -1.41 -7.68
N LEU A 40 -7.26 -0.92 -7.26
CA LEU A 40 -8.54 -1.64 -7.28
C LEU A 40 -8.95 -2.08 -8.69
N PHE A 41 -8.63 -1.24 -9.67
CA PHE A 41 -9.01 -1.48 -11.08
C PHE A 41 -7.90 -2.16 -11.89
N ARG A 42 -6.85 -2.66 -11.23
CA ARG A 42 -5.76 -3.44 -11.84
C ARG A 42 -5.15 -2.77 -13.08
N ILE A 43 -4.82 -1.48 -12.96
CA ILE A 43 -4.20 -0.72 -14.05
C ILE A 43 -2.82 -1.32 -14.35
N PRO A 44 -2.55 -1.81 -15.57
CA PRO A 44 -1.28 -2.45 -15.88
C PRO A 44 -0.08 -1.50 -15.66
N GLU A 45 1.01 -2.02 -15.10
CA GLU A 45 2.27 -1.26 -14.98
C GLU A 45 2.76 -0.75 -16.33
N ALA A 46 2.54 -1.51 -17.40
CA ALA A 46 2.86 -1.09 -18.76
C ALA A 46 2.15 0.21 -19.20
N THR A 47 1.02 0.55 -18.57
CA THR A 47 0.31 1.81 -18.80
C THR A 47 0.92 2.99 -18.05
N LEU A 48 1.37 2.76 -16.82
CA LEU A 48 1.90 3.81 -15.94
C LEU A 48 3.42 3.96 -16.04
N GLY A 49 4.14 2.86 -16.26
CA GLY A 49 5.61 2.88 -16.46
C GLY A 49 6.42 3.33 -15.25
N LEU A 50 5.93 3.06 -14.04
CA LEU A 50 6.48 3.64 -12.81
C LEU A 50 7.66 2.84 -12.25
N LEU A 51 7.66 1.54 -12.40
CA LEU A 51 8.72 0.68 -11.86
C LEU A 51 10.00 0.77 -12.69
N GLY A 52 9.86 0.82 -14.02
CA GLY A 52 10.99 0.72 -14.93
C GLY A 52 11.64 -0.66 -14.88
N ASP A 53 12.95 -0.73 -15.14
CA ASP A 53 13.69 -1.99 -15.04
C ASP A 53 14.05 -2.30 -13.59
N VAL A 54 13.40 -3.30 -13.01
CA VAL A 54 13.62 -3.72 -11.62
C VAL A 54 14.66 -4.82 -11.46
N ARG A 55 15.25 -5.33 -12.54
CA ARG A 55 16.23 -6.43 -12.49
C ARG A 55 17.43 -6.10 -11.62
N GLY A 56 17.66 -6.96 -10.63
CA GLY A 56 18.75 -6.80 -9.68
C GLY A 56 18.53 -5.74 -8.60
N LEU A 57 17.42 -4.98 -8.62
CA LEU A 57 17.12 -4.03 -7.56
C LEU A 57 16.80 -4.75 -6.25
N THR A 58 17.27 -4.18 -5.14
CA THR A 58 16.82 -4.56 -3.80
C THR A 58 15.54 -3.77 -3.46
N VAL A 59 14.47 -4.49 -3.11
CA VAL A 59 13.16 -3.89 -2.85
C VAL A 59 12.70 -4.23 -1.44
N ALA A 60 12.19 -3.25 -0.69
CA ALA A 60 11.44 -3.49 0.54
C ALA A 60 9.97 -3.18 0.29
N GLU A 61 9.08 -4.16 0.47
CA GLU A 61 7.65 -3.97 0.46
C GLU A 61 7.15 -3.83 1.90
N LEU A 62 6.53 -2.67 2.21
CA LEU A 62 6.02 -2.34 3.55
C LEU A 62 4.49 -2.51 3.60
N GLY A 63 4.02 -3.45 4.43
CA GLY A 63 2.63 -3.89 4.45
C GLY A 63 2.32 -4.78 3.25
N CYS A 64 3.06 -5.87 3.12
CA CYS A 64 3.03 -6.72 1.92
C CYS A 64 1.77 -7.61 1.83
N GLY A 65 1.00 -7.76 2.91
CA GLY A 65 -0.09 -8.72 2.96
C GLY A 65 0.37 -10.13 2.59
N THR A 66 -0.27 -10.75 1.61
CA THR A 66 0.12 -12.06 1.09
C THR A 66 1.33 -12.02 0.13
N ALA A 67 2.04 -10.89 0.04
CA ALA A 67 3.28 -10.67 -0.71
C ALA A 67 3.21 -10.97 -2.22
N TYR A 68 2.05 -10.83 -2.83
CA TYR A 68 1.87 -11.06 -4.27
C TYR A 68 2.67 -10.05 -5.11
N LEU A 69 2.76 -8.77 -4.68
CA LEU A 69 3.54 -7.76 -5.39
C LEU A 69 5.04 -8.08 -5.32
N SER A 70 5.55 -8.51 -4.15
CA SER A 70 6.92 -9.03 -4.02
C SER A 70 7.17 -10.22 -4.95
N ALA A 71 6.19 -11.12 -5.10
CA ALA A 71 6.29 -12.24 -6.04
C ALA A 71 6.38 -11.77 -7.51
N TRP A 72 5.58 -10.79 -7.90
CA TRP A 72 5.65 -10.21 -9.25
C TRP A 72 7.01 -9.56 -9.51
N LEU A 73 7.51 -8.78 -8.54
CA LEU A 73 8.83 -8.13 -8.63
C LEU A 73 9.97 -9.16 -8.66
N ALA A 74 9.88 -10.24 -7.89
CA ALA A 74 10.86 -11.32 -7.92
C ALA A 74 10.92 -12.01 -9.30
N ARG A 75 9.75 -12.28 -9.93
CA ARG A 75 9.69 -12.82 -11.29
C ARG A 75 10.27 -11.85 -12.33
N ALA A 76 10.12 -10.55 -12.10
CA ALA A 76 10.75 -9.51 -12.93
C ALA A 76 12.26 -9.36 -12.67
N GLY A 77 12.84 -10.16 -11.78
CA GLY A 77 14.27 -10.19 -11.48
C GLY A 77 14.75 -9.27 -10.37
N ALA A 78 13.84 -8.66 -9.60
CA ALA A 78 14.17 -7.92 -8.39
C ALA A 78 14.53 -8.88 -7.22
N ARG A 79 15.04 -8.32 -6.14
CA ARG A 79 15.35 -9.00 -4.89
C ARG A 79 14.49 -8.40 -3.75
N PRO A 80 13.21 -8.80 -3.63
CA PRO A 80 12.33 -8.26 -2.63
C PRO A 80 12.60 -8.80 -1.23
N VAL A 81 12.26 -7.99 -0.23
CA VAL A 81 12.04 -8.35 1.17
C VAL A 81 10.65 -7.85 1.52
N ALA A 82 9.76 -8.76 1.92
CA ALA A 82 8.38 -8.45 2.20
C ALA A 82 8.16 -8.31 3.72
N VAL A 83 7.55 -7.22 4.14
CA VAL A 83 7.34 -6.88 5.55
C VAL A 83 5.85 -6.69 5.81
N ASP A 84 5.31 -7.36 6.83
CA ASP A 84 3.93 -7.16 7.28
C ASP A 84 3.83 -7.26 8.80
N LEU A 85 2.85 -6.57 9.38
CA LEU A 85 2.55 -6.64 10.81
C LEU A 85 1.79 -7.91 11.19
N SER A 86 1.03 -8.49 10.25
CA SER A 86 0.14 -9.62 10.47
C SER A 86 0.86 -10.94 10.19
N HIS A 87 1.00 -11.76 11.24
CA HIS A 87 1.49 -13.13 11.11
C HIS A 87 0.66 -13.97 10.13
N HIS A 88 -0.68 -13.76 10.11
CA HIS A 88 -1.58 -14.52 9.24
C HIS A 88 -1.34 -14.21 7.76
N GLN A 89 -1.12 -12.95 7.42
CA GLN A 89 -0.76 -12.53 6.06
C GLN A 89 0.55 -13.21 5.61
N LEU A 90 1.57 -13.18 6.47
CA LEU A 90 2.86 -13.79 6.15
C LEU A 90 2.79 -15.32 6.08
N ALA A 91 1.92 -15.97 6.87
CA ALA A 91 1.69 -17.40 6.75
C ALA A 91 1.05 -17.77 5.40
N SER A 92 0.11 -16.95 4.90
CA SER A 92 -0.45 -17.11 3.55
C SER A 92 0.62 -16.91 2.48
N ALA A 93 1.46 -15.87 2.63
CA ALA A 93 2.59 -15.62 1.73
C ALA A 93 3.57 -16.81 1.68
N ALA A 94 3.91 -17.39 2.83
CA ALA A 94 4.81 -18.54 2.91
C ALA A 94 4.23 -19.77 2.18
N ARG A 95 2.92 -20.04 2.33
CA ARG A 95 2.25 -21.12 1.58
C ARG A 95 2.31 -20.88 0.07
N CYS A 96 2.11 -19.63 -0.36
CA CYS A 96 2.25 -19.29 -1.77
C CYS A 96 3.70 -19.43 -2.25
N GLN A 97 4.71 -19.06 -1.47
CA GLN A 97 6.11 -19.29 -1.80
C GLN A 97 6.40 -20.77 -2.07
N ASP A 98 5.90 -21.65 -1.21
CA ASP A 98 6.05 -23.11 -1.38
C ASP A 98 5.29 -23.61 -2.63
N GLN A 99 4.07 -23.13 -2.84
CA GLN A 99 3.23 -23.53 -3.98
C GLN A 99 3.84 -23.15 -5.33
N TYR A 100 4.47 -21.97 -5.41
CA TYR A 100 5.01 -21.42 -6.66
C TYR A 100 6.53 -21.56 -6.79
N ASP A 101 7.21 -22.23 -5.84
CA ASP A 101 8.67 -22.39 -5.77
C ASP A 101 9.40 -21.04 -5.98
N LEU A 102 8.93 -20.01 -5.28
CA LEU A 102 9.45 -18.64 -5.40
C LEU A 102 9.67 -18.04 -4.01
N HIS A 103 10.91 -18.05 -3.54
CA HIS A 103 11.25 -17.69 -2.16
C HIS A 103 12.00 -16.36 -2.08
N PHE A 104 11.60 -15.53 -1.13
CA PHE A 104 12.26 -14.29 -0.69
C PHE A 104 11.96 -14.08 0.81
N PRO A 105 12.74 -13.24 1.51
CA PRO A 105 12.53 -13.01 2.95
C PRO A 105 11.16 -12.45 3.27
N LEU A 106 10.46 -13.05 4.25
CA LEU A 106 9.25 -12.56 4.89
C LEU A 106 9.61 -12.12 6.31
N ILE A 107 9.23 -10.92 6.72
CA ILE A 107 9.57 -10.33 8.02
C ILE A 107 8.31 -9.83 8.71
N GLU A 108 8.01 -10.36 9.90
CA GLU A 108 6.96 -9.82 10.75
C GLU A 108 7.49 -8.59 11.48
N ALA A 109 7.03 -7.40 11.09
CA ALA A 109 7.43 -6.14 11.70
C ALA A 109 6.41 -5.02 11.41
N ASP A 110 6.45 -4.00 12.28
CA ASP A 110 5.76 -2.72 12.06
C ASP A 110 6.51 -1.94 10.97
N ALA A 111 5.79 -1.46 9.95
CA ALA A 111 6.35 -0.68 8.85
C ALA A 111 7.02 0.64 9.30
N ALA A 112 6.71 1.12 10.49
CA ALA A 112 7.35 2.28 11.11
C ALA A 112 8.70 1.95 11.81
N VAL A 113 9.00 0.66 12.05
CA VAL A 113 10.23 0.21 12.72
C VAL A 113 10.63 -1.16 12.18
N VAL A 114 11.30 -1.18 11.05
CA VAL A 114 11.67 -2.42 10.36
C VAL A 114 13.10 -2.84 10.75
N PRO A 115 13.36 -4.12 11.10
CA PRO A 115 14.69 -4.61 11.48
C PRO A 115 15.62 -4.81 10.26
N LEU A 116 15.66 -3.82 9.38
CA LEU A 116 16.47 -3.82 8.16
C LEU A 116 17.50 -2.70 8.18
N ARG A 117 18.59 -2.92 7.43
CA ARG A 117 19.70 -1.96 7.37
C ARG A 117 19.29 -0.65 6.69
N ARG A 118 19.79 0.47 7.25
CA ARG A 118 19.72 1.79 6.61
C ARG A 118 20.40 1.77 5.24
N ALA A 119 19.87 2.53 4.29
CA ALA A 119 20.45 2.77 2.97
C ALA A 119 20.81 1.48 2.21
N ALA A 120 19.93 0.48 2.28
CA ALA A 120 20.15 -0.84 1.68
C ALA A 120 19.24 -1.12 0.47
N PHE A 121 18.22 -0.30 0.23
CA PHE A 121 17.20 -0.57 -0.78
C PHE A 121 17.20 0.46 -1.90
N ASP A 122 17.01 -0.04 -3.13
CA ASP A 122 16.83 0.74 -4.35
C ASP A 122 15.42 1.28 -4.46
N LEU A 123 14.46 0.49 -3.99
CA LEU A 123 13.05 0.78 -4.01
C LEU A 123 12.42 0.38 -2.66
N VAL A 124 11.64 1.26 -2.09
CA VAL A 124 10.65 0.94 -1.07
C VAL A 124 9.28 1.09 -1.70
N ILE A 125 8.43 0.10 -1.52
CA ILE A 125 7.10 0.08 -2.12
C ILE A 125 6.04 -0.27 -1.06
N SER A 126 4.84 0.31 -1.17
CA SER A 126 3.71 0.01 -0.31
C SER A 126 2.41 0.20 -1.09
N VAL A 127 1.66 -0.87 -1.30
CA VAL A 127 0.37 -0.83 -2.00
C VAL A 127 -0.72 -1.23 -1.03
N TYR A 128 -1.55 -0.27 -0.60
CA TYR A 128 -2.55 -0.46 0.46
C TYR A 128 -1.99 -1.03 1.78
N GLY A 129 -0.67 -0.99 1.94
CA GLY A 129 0.03 -1.50 3.12
C GLY A 129 0.24 -0.40 4.17
N ALA A 130 1.47 0.13 4.28
CA ALA A 130 1.81 1.10 5.31
C ALA A 130 1.03 2.43 5.21
N ALA A 131 0.77 2.92 3.99
CA ALA A 131 0.24 4.26 3.78
C ALA A 131 -1.10 4.53 4.49
N PRO A 132 -2.14 3.67 4.38
CA PRO A 132 -3.37 3.89 5.11
C PRO A 132 -3.29 3.44 6.59
N TRP A 133 -2.42 2.48 6.95
CA TRP A 133 -2.49 1.78 8.23
C TRP A 133 -1.47 2.24 9.29
N CYS A 134 -0.46 3.00 8.89
CA CYS A 134 0.57 3.51 9.79
C CYS A 134 0.52 5.03 9.89
N GLU A 135 0.94 5.58 11.03
CA GLU A 135 1.11 7.03 11.17
C GLU A 135 2.07 7.54 10.07
N PRO A 136 1.62 8.52 9.25
CA PRO A 136 2.31 8.91 8.02
C PRO A 136 3.78 9.31 8.21
N SER A 137 4.09 10.12 9.24
CA SER A 137 5.44 10.60 9.46
C SER A 137 6.39 9.49 9.93
N ALA A 138 5.89 8.49 10.63
CA ALA A 138 6.68 7.40 11.17
C ALA A 138 7.11 6.42 10.06
N TRP A 139 6.16 5.92 9.27
CA TRP A 139 6.50 4.96 8.22
C TRP A 139 7.25 5.59 7.03
N VAL A 140 6.96 6.86 6.69
CA VAL A 140 7.70 7.58 5.63
C VAL A 140 9.15 7.84 6.07
N ALA A 141 9.38 8.21 7.34
CA ALA A 141 10.74 8.34 7.87
C ALA A 141 11.50 7.02 7.82
N GLU A 142 10.82 5.91 8.11
CA GLU A 142 11.42 4.57 8.03
C GLU A 142 11.70 4.17 6.59
N ALA A 143 10.79 4.42 5.65
CA ALA A 143 11.03 4.22 4.22
C ALA A 143 12.24 5.01 3.73
N ALA A 144 12.33 6.30 4.11
CA ALA A 144 13.48 7.14 3.79
C ALA A 144 14.78 6.64 4.42
N ARG A 145 14.74 6.05 5.63
CA ARG A 145 15.90 5.41 6.28
C ARG A 145 16.37 4.19 5.51
N LEU A 146 15.46 3.37 5.01
CA LEU A 146 15.76 2.15 4.25
C LEU A 146 16.36 2.47 2.88
N LEU A 147 15.88 3.52 2.22
CA LEU A 147 16.36 3.93 0.90
C LEU A 147 17.82 4.37 0.93
N ARG A 148 18.59 3.89 -0.04
CA ARG A 148 19.91 4.44 -0.38
C ARG A 148 19.77 5.82 -1.07
N PRO A 149 20.82 6.65 -1.12
CA PRO A 149 20.82 7.81 -1.99
C PRO A 149 20.47 7.42 -3.43
N GLY A 150 19.58 8.17 -4.08
CA GLY A 150 19.01 7.86 -5.40
C GLY A 150 17.92 6.78 -5.42
N GLY A 151 17.62 6.16 -4.27
CA GLY A 151 16.54 5.18 -4.16
C GLY A 151 15.15 5.82 -4.20
N ARG A 152 14.13 5.05 -4.62
CA ARG A 152 12.75 5.54 -4.82
C ARG A 152 11.78 4.97 -3.79
N LEU A 153 10.78 5.78 -3.43
CA LEU A 153 9.59 5.37 -2.72
C LEU A 153 8.40 5.43 -3.68
N ILE A 154 7.65 4.34 -3.80
CA ILE A 154 6.37 4.29 -4.53
C ILE A 154 5.33 3.76 -3.57
N PHE A 155 4.22 4.49 -3.39
CA PHE A 155 3.13 3.96 -2.60
C PHE A 155 1.76 4.34 -3.16
N LEU A 156 0.81 3.46 -2.94
CA LEU A 156 -0.58 3.60 -3.36
C LEU A 156 -1.49 3.50 -2.14
N THR A 157 -2.47 4.39 -2.09
CA THR A 157 -3.49 4.46 -1.05
C THR A 157 -4.81 4.94 -1.66
N ASN A 158 -5.90 4.83 -0.91
CA ASN A 158 -7.17 5.46 -1.31
C ASN A 158 -6.96 6.96 -1.49
N SER A 159 -7.63 7.56 -2.49
CA SER A 159 -7.61 9.00 -2.62
C SER A 159 -8.26 9.66 -1.40
N VAL A 160 -7.78 10.85 -1.05
CA VAL A 160 -8.41 11.63 0.03
C VAL A 160 -9.88 11.95 -0.30
N LEU A 161 -10.21 12.09 -1.57
CA LEU A 161 -11.58 12.36 -2.01
C LEU A 161 -12.49 11.15 -1.76
N ALA A 162 -12.05 9.94 -2.12
CA ALA A 162 -12.78 8.72 -1.83
C ALA A 162 -13.05 8.59 -0.32
N ALA A 163 -12.01 8.75 0.51
CA ALA A 163 -12.14 8.67 1.96
C ALA A 163 -13.09 9.75 2.56
N LEU A 164 -13.18 10.93 1.93
CA LEU A 164 -14.13 11.97 2.32
C LEU A 164 -15.59 11.62 1.97
N CYS A 165 -15.80 10.83 0.91
CA CYS A 165 -17.10 10.53 0.33
C CYS A 165 -17.70 9.19 0.79
N VAL A 166 -16.91 8.33 1.44
CA VAL A 166 -17.41 7.06 2.04
C VAL A 166 -18.30 7.39 3.24
N PRO A 167 -19.51 6.82 3.35
CA PRO A 167 -20.41 7.01 4.50
C PRO A 167 -19.80 6.54 5.82
N GLU A 168 -20.33 7.04 6.95
CA GLU A 168 -19.83 6.67 8.29
C GLU A 168 -20.21 5.23 8.69
N ASP A 169 -21.30 4.73 8.14
CA ASP A 169 -21.83 3.38 8.33
C ASP A 169 -21.31 2.36 7.31
N GLU A 170 -20.21 2.72 6.62
CA GLU A 170 -19.59 1.95 5.55
C GLU A 170 -20.38 1.94 4.24
N GLY A 171 -19.80 1.35 3.19
CA GLY A 171 -20.38 1.29 1.86
C GLY A 171 -19.63 2.16 0.86
N TYR A 172 -20.14 2.23 -0.36
CA TYR A 172 -19.48 2.95 -1.45
C TYR A 172 -19.53 4.47 -1.28
N ALA A 173 -18.45 5.13 -1.71
CA ALA A 173 -18.37 6.58 -1.78
C ALA A 173 -19.54 7.16 -2.58
N THR A 174 -20.10 8.26 -2.07
CA THR A 174 -21.16 9.02 -2.70
C THR A 174 -20.60 10.27 -3.39
N ASP A 175 -21.45 11.09 -3.97
CA ASP A 175 -21.12 12.41 -4.52
C ASP A 175 -21.10 13.55 -3.47
N GLN A 176 -21.15 13.18 -2.17
CA GLN A 176 -21.23 14.12 -1.06
C GLN A 176 -20.08 13.89 -0.07
N LEU A 177 -19.52 14.99 0.45
CA LEU A 177 -18.56 14.94 1.54
C LEU A 177 -19.26 14.54 2.84
N GLN A 178 -18.81 13.45 3.45
CA GLN A 178 -19.39 12.88 4.66
C GLN A 178 -18.77 13.42 5.96
N ARG A 179 -17.55 13.96 5.87
CA ARG A 179 -16.78 14.40 7.04
C ARG A 179 -15.78 15.51 6.71
N PRO A 180 -15.31 16.27 7.73
CA PRO A 180 -14.22 17.23 7.53
C PRO A 180 -12.90 16.51 7.18
N GLN A 181 -12.16 16.99 6.19
CA GLN A 181 -10.86 16.41 5.80
C GLN A 181 -9.88 16.25 6.97
N ARG A 182 -9.84 17.21 7.91
CA ARG A 182 -8.95 17.14 9.09
C ARG A 182 -9.25 16.01 10.06
N SER A 183 -10.37 15.28 9.91
CA SER A 183 -10.72 14.11 10.72
C SER A 183 -10.35 12.78 10.05
N LEU A 184 -9.60 12.80 8.96
CA LEU A 184 -9.21 11.62 8.21
C LEU A 184 -7.83 11.06 8.59
N SER A 185 -7.09 11.70 9.52
CA SER A 185 -5.78 11.21 9.91
C SER A 185 -5.50 11.55 11.38
N PRO A 186 -5.79 10.63 12.32
CA PRO A 186 -6.37 9.30 12.10
C PRO A 186 -7.91 9.31 11.95
N VAL A 187 -8.44 8.25 11.35
CA VAL A 187 -9.85 7.90 11.35
C VAL A 187 -10.03 6.44 11.77
N THR A 188 -11.02 6.17 12.63
CA THR A 188 -11.38 4.80 13.04
C THR A 188 -12.72 4.45 12.41
N TRP A 189 -12.74 3.38 11.63
CA TRP A 189 -13.92 2.89 10.98
C TRP A 189 -14.74 1.95 11.88
N PRO A 190 -16.06 1.75 11.63
CA PRO A 190 -16.89 0.80 12.37
C PRO A 190 -16.34 -0.62 12.37
N GLY A 191 -15.72 -1.06 11.27
CA GLY A 191 -15.01 -2.33 11.16
C GLY A 191 -13.78 -2.49 12.05
N GLY A 192 -13.40 -1.43 12.78
CA GLY A 192 -12.45 -1.47 13.89
C GLY A 192 -11.02 -1.07 13.55
N GLY A 193 -10.65 -0.85 12.30
CA GLY A 193 -9.33 -0.38 11.89
C GLY A 193 -9.12 1.11 12.13
N THR A 194 -7.88 1.50 12.40
CA THR A 194 -7.46 2.91 12.39
C THR A 194 -6.65 3.17 11.13
N GLU A 195 -7.09 4.12 10.34
CA GLU A 195 -6.49 4.51 9.07
C GLU A 195 -6.05 5.97 9.07
N HIS A 196 -5.21 6.30 8.11
CA HIS A 196 -4.71 7.64 7.86
C HIS A 196 -4.87 8.00 6.39
N HIS A 197 -5.65 9.05 6.13
CA HIS A 197 -5.83 9.62 4.78
C HIS A 197 -5.45 11.10 4.77
N PRO A 198 -4.15 11.43 4.89
CA PRO A 198 -3.69 12.82 4.83
C PRO A 198 -4.06 13.44 3.49
N GLY A 199 -4.38 14.73 3.50
CA GLY A 199 -4.53 15.48 2.25
C GLY A 199 -3.21 15.60 1.49
N HIS A 200 -3.25 15.87 0.18
CA HIS A 200 -2.06 15.94 -0.68
C HIS A 200 -1.00 16.90 -0.13
N GLY A 201 -1.40 18.08 0.39
CA GLY A 201 -0.46 19.02 1.00
C GLY A 201 0.21 18.49 2.28
N GLU A 202 -0.44 17.60 3.02
CA GLU A 202 0.14 16.95 4.19
C GLU A 202 1.10 15.83 3.77
N TRP A 203 0.75 15.01 2.78
CA TRP A 203 1.65 14.03 2.17
C TRP A 203 2.94 14.69 1.68
N ILE A 204 2.82 15.80 0.92
CA ILE A 204 4.00 16.54 0.43
C ILE A 204 4.89 16.99 1.60
N ARG A 205 4.31 17.59 2.65
CA ARG A 205 5.09 18.02 3.82
C ARG A 205 5.77 16.85 4.54
N THR A 206 5.08 15.71 4.66
CA THR A 206 5.60 14.50 5.30
C THR A 206 6.78 13.93 4.52
N LEU A 207 6.64 13.78 3.19
CA LEU A 207 7.69 13.28 2.31
C LEU A 207 8.93 14.20 2.33
N VAL A 208 8.72 15.51 2.15
CA VAL A 208 9.81 16.52 2.18
C VAL A 208 10.46 16.56 3.56
N GLY A 209 9.67 16.49 4.64
CA GLY A 209 10.18 16.46 6.02
C GLY A 209 11.05 15.23 6.32
N ALA A 210 10.84 14.12 5.62
CA ALA A 210 11.67 12.92 5.69
C ALA A 210 12.91 12.98 4.77
N GLY A 211 13.12 14.08 4.06
CA GLY A 211 14.25 14.26 3.14
C GLY A 211 14.05 13.64 1.75
N LEU A 212 12.81 13.38 1.37
CA LEU A 212 12.45 12.88 0.04
C LEU A 212 12.02 14.05 -0.88
N VAL A 213 12.21 13.87 -2.17
CA VAL A 213 11.70 14.75 -3.22
C VAL A 213 10.51 14.06 -3.86
N VAL A 214 9.38 14.75 -3.94
CA VAL A 214 8.19 14.26 -4.63
C VAL A 214 8.38 14.41 -6.12
N ASP A 215 8.30 13.30 -6.86
CA ASP A 215 8.44 13.29 -8.31
C ASP A 215 7.09 13.38 -9.01
N ALA A 216 6.10 12.64 -8.51
CA ALA A 216 4.76 12.61 -9.08
C ALA A 216 3.69 12.19 -8.08
N LEU A 217 2.47 12.60 -8.34
CA LEU A 217 1.23 12.04 -7.85
C LEU A 217 0.38 11.65 -9.08
N HIS A 218 -0.03 10.39 -9.13
CA HIS A 218 -0.98 9.90 -10.12
C HIS A 218 -2.31 9.64 -9.42
N GLU A 219 -3.30 10.43 -9.76
CA GLU A 219 -4.69 10.22 -9.35
C GLU A 219 -5.30 9.20 -10.31
N LEU A 220 -5.61 8.00 -9.79
CA LEU A 220 -5.99 6.86 -10.63
C LEU A 220 -7.50 6.78 -10.86
N HIS A 221 -7.85 6.57 -12.11
CA HIS A 221 -9.20 6.28 -12.58
C HIS A 221 -9.25 4.86 -13.20
N PRO A 222 -10.41 4.18 -13.20
CA PRO A 222 -10.53 2.89 -13.81
C PRO A 222 -10.33 2.95 -15.33
N PRO A 223 -9.79 1.89 -15.95
CA PRO A 223 -9.83 1.76 -17.40
C PRO A 223 -11.29 1.64 -17.89
N ALA A 224 -11.53 2.00 -19.16
CA ALA A 224 -12.86 1.93 -19.73
C ALA A 224 -13.48 0.54 -19.61
N GLY A 225 -14.69 0.47 -19.08
CA GLY A 225 -15.43 -0.77 -18.88
C GLY A 225 -14.98 -1.61 -17.68
N ALA A 226 -14.23 -1.02 -16.74
CA ALA A 226 -13.88 -1.68 -15.49
C ALA A 226 -15.16 -2.02 -14.68
N ALA A 227 -15.13 -3.16 -13.99
CA ALA A 227 -16.17 -3.52 -13.04
C ALA A 227 -15.82 -3.04 -11.62
N THR A 228 -16.86 -2.78 -10.83
CA THR A 228 -16.69 -2.52 -9.38
C THR A 228 -16.04 -3.73 -8.72
N HIS A 229 -15.08 -3.49 -7.82
CA HIS A 229 -14.39 -4.55 -7.09
C HIS A 229 -15.37 -5.29 -6.16
N ALA A 230 -15.30 -6.62 -6.16
CA ALA A 230 -16.26 -7.43 -5.43
C ALA A 230 -16.07 -7.41 -3.89
N ASP A 231 -14.81 -7.27 -3.46
CA ASP A 231 -14.43 -7.44 -2.04
C ASP A 231 -14.05 -6.12 -1.34
N TYR A 232 -13.98 -5.01 -2.09
CA TYR A 232 -13.63 -3.69 -1.54
C TYR A 232 -14.75 -2.68 -1.82
N GLU A 233 -15.57 -2.44 -0.83
CA GLU A 233 -16.73 -1.54 -0.88
C GLU A 233 -16.34 -0.08 -0.59
N ILE A 234 -15.33 0.45 -1.30
CA ILE A 234 -14.89 1.85 -1.13
C ILE A 234 -15.48 2.74 -2.22
N VAL A 235 -15.31 2.33 -3.49
CA VAL A 235 -15.82 3.07 -4.66
C VAL A 235 -16.43 2.12 -5.68
N THR A 236 -17.49 2.57 -6.36
CA THR A 236 -17.95 1.86 -7.57
C THR A 236 -17.11 2.28 -8.78
N ALA A 237 -17.09 1.45 -9.83
CA ALA A 237 -16.43 1.82 -11.08
C ALA A 237 -17.04 3.11 -11.68
N GLU A 238 -18.38 3.27 -11.62
CA GLU A 238 -19.09 4.45 -12.10
C GLU A 238 -18.66 5.72 -11.34
N TRP A 239 -18.52 5.65 -10.01
CA TRP A 239 -18.01 6.77 -9.22
C TRP A 239 -16.56 7.10 -9.61
N ALA A 240 -15.72 6.07 -9.74
CA ALA A 240 -14.31 6.20 -10.04
C ALA A 240 -14.02 6.69 -11.48
N GLU A 241 -14.95 6.51 -12.43
CA GLU A 241 -14.86 7.15 -13.75
C GLU A 241 -14.88 8.69 -13.67
N GLN A 242 -15.54 9.23 -12.66
CA GLN A 242 -15.70 10.68 -12.49
C GLN A 242 -14.68 11.28 -11.53
N TRP A 243 -14.24 10.51 -10.53
CA TRP A 243 -13.41 10.97 -9.43
C TRP A 243 -12.23 10.00 -9.19
N PRO A 244 -11.05 10.50 -8.82
CA PRO A 244 -9.93 9.59 -8.55
C PRO A 244 -10.26 8.69 -7.36
N ALA A 245 -10.14 7.37 -7.56
CA ALA A 245 -10.33 6.37 -6.52
C ALA A 245 -9.11 6.23 -5.61
N GLU A 246 -7.93 6.42 -6.19
CA GLU A 246 -6.66 6.09 -5.58
C GLU A 246 -5.59 7.14 -5.92
N ASP A 247 -4.69 7.35 -4.96
CA ASP A 247 -3.52 8.20 -5.07
C ASP A 247 -2.25 7.34 -5.11
N LEU A 248 -1.52 7.38 -6.23
CA LEU A 248 -0.24 6.71 -6.36
C LEU A 248 0.89 7.75 -6.37
N TRP A 249 1.72 7.69 -5.35
CA TRP A 249 2.81 8.61 -5.09
C TRP A 249 4.15 8.06 -5.52
N VAL A 250 4.95 8.89 -6.15
CA VAL A 250 6.34 8.60 -6.48
C VAL A 250 7.24 9.67 -5.88
N ALA A 251 8.23 9.22 -5.13
CA ALA A 251 9.24 10.10 -4.53
C ALA A 251 10.62 9.45 -4.59
N HIS A 252 11.69 10.23 -4.48
CA HIS A 252 13.05 9.69 -4.40
C HIS A 252 13.85 10.32 -3.27
N LYS A 253 14.84 9.60 -2.80
CA LYS A 253 15.85 10.13 -1.88
C LYS A 253 16.98 10.76 -2.70
N PRO A 254 17.32 12.05 -2.48
CA PRO A 254 18.43 12.68 -3.18
C PRO A 254 19.74 11.89 -3.07
N ALA A 255 20.60 12.02 -4.10
CA ALA A 255 21.91 11.36 -4.18
C ALA A 255 22.92 11.92 -3.17
#